data_66b2fe4b9e4a724145c34db3f39519d8
#
_entry.id   66b2fe4b9e4a724145c34db3f39519d8
#
_cell.length_a   1.000
_cell.length_b   1.000
_cell.length_c   1.000
_cell.angle_alpha   90.00
_cell.angle_beta   90.00
_cell.angle_gamma   90.00
#
_symmetry.space_group_name_H-M   'P 1'
#
loop_
_entity.id
_entity.type
_entity.pdbx_description
1 polymer ?
#
loop_
_entity_poly.entity_id
_entity_poly.type
_entity_poly.pdbx_seq_one_letter_code
_entity_poly.pdbx_strand_id
1 'polypeptide(L)'
;MDKAYRKDDFDFFNQVGKINQRIKSYLENAGFEMWAHVYAPVNRGRTMTSNIAECINGKLKLARELPIIEFLEQARKLFGKWNCKNRERASYTNTSLGSRFEGILQLNTSESSRLKVSDSSTYVYSVYDDGSKYIVCLDRRTCSCGRFQLDEITCEHAIAVLKRKRVVDMKSYCSEFYYPKH
;
A
#
# COMPACT_ATOMS: atom_id res chain seq x y z
N MET A 1 -13.76 -3.77 -1.69
CA MET A 1 -12.62 -3.04 -2.27
C MET A 1 -11.74 -4.04 -2.96
N ASP A 2 -11.51 -3.85 -4.24
CA ASP A 2 -10.72 -4.78 -5.02
C ASP A 2 -9.25 -4.69 -4.61
N LYS A 3 -8.63 -5.84 -4.31
CA LYS A 3 -7.21 -5.95 -3.97
C LYS A 3 -6.36 -6.28 -5.20
N ALA A 4 -6.89 -6.01 -6.40
CA ALA A 4 -6.16 -6.26 -7.62
C ALA A 4 -4.88 -5.43 -7.67
N TYR A 5 -3.76 -6.10 -7.85
CA TYR A 5 -2.45 -5.50 -8.08
C TYR A 5 -2.05 -5.51 -9.56
N ARG A 6 -2.83 -6.18 -10.39
CA ARG A 6 -2.68 -6.25 -11.84
C ARG A 6 -3.97 -5.80 -12.51
N LYS A 7 -3.85 -5.18 -13.67
CA LYS A 7 -5.02 -4.68 -14.43
C LYS A 7 -5.98 -5.78 -14.89
N ASP A 8 -5.50 -6.99 -14.98
CA ASP A 8 -6.23 -8.19 -15.43
C ASP A 8 -6.89 -8.95 -14.28
N ASP A 9 -6.50 -8.69 -13.02
CA ASP A 9 -6.96 -9.42 -11.82
C ASP A 9 -8.17 -8.72 -11.17
N PHE A 10 -9.20 -8.39 -11.95
CA PHE A 10 -10.40 -7.71 -11.47
C PHE A 10 -11.50 -8.71 -11.05
N ASP A 11 -11.18 -9.66 -10.17
CA ASP A 11 -12.13 -10.69 -9.71
C ASP A 11 -13.36 -10.10 -9.02
N PHE A 12 -13.17 -9.11 -8.13
CA PHE A 12 -14.28 -8.44 -7.47
C PHE A 12 -15.21 -7.77 -8.47
N PHE A 13 -14.67 -7.04 -9.44
CA PHE A 13 -15.43 -6.35 -10.45
C PHE A 13 -16.22 -7.32 -11.34
N ASN A 14 -15.60 -8.44 -11.70
CA ASN A 14 -16.27 -9.50 -12.46
C ASN A 14 -17.38 -10.18 -11.65
N GLN A 15 -17.17 -10.40 -10.35
CA GLN A 15 -18.19 -10.94 -9.45
C GLN A 15 -19.39 -9.98 -9.30
N VAL A 16 -19.12 -8.68 -9.13
CA VAL A 16 -20.17 -7.64 -9.09
C VAL A 16 -21.01 -7.65 -10.36
N GLY A 17 -20.37 -7.80 -11.53
CA GLY A 17 -21.08 -7.89 -12.80
C GLY A 17 -22.00 -9.11 -12.91
N LYS A 18 -21.63 -10.24 -12.30
CA LYS A 18 -22.50 -11.44 -12.23
C LYS A 18 -23.70 -11.23 -11.31
N ILE A 19 -23.56 -10.45 -10.24
CA ILE A 19 -24.63 -10.17 -9.28
C ILE A 19 -25.56 -9.08 -9.80
N ASN A 20 -25.01 -7.97 -10.30
CA ASN A 20 -25.79 -6.85 -10.78
C ASN A 20 -25.05 -6.03 -11.84
N GLN A 21 -25.49 -6.13 -13.07
CA GLN A 21 -24.89 -5.43 -14.21
C GLN A 21 -24.98 -3.88 -14.10
N ARG A 22 -26.01 -3.34 -13.43
CA ARG A 22 -26.16 -1.89 -13.23
C ARG A 22 -25.06 -1.33 -12.34
N ILE A 23 -24.67 -2.08 -11.30
CA ILE A 23 -23.57 -1.67 -10.43
C ILE A 23 -22.24 -1.70 -11.20
N LYS A 24 -22.05 -2.72 -12.04
CA LYS A 24 -20.87 -2.79 -12.89
C LYS A 24 -20.77 -1.58 -13.80
N SER A 25 -21.84 -1.25 -14.53
CA SER A 25 -21.88 -0.08 -15.42
C SER A 25 -21.69 1.24 -14.65
N TYR A 26 -22.22 1.34 -13.43
CA TYR A 26 -21.99 2.51 -12.57
C TYR A 26 -20.52 2.69 -12.20
N LEU A 27 -19.84 1.61 -11.81
CA LEU A 27 -18.42 1.63 -11.47
C LEU A 27 -17.53 1.94 -12.68
N GLU A 28 -17.89 1.43 -13.88
CA GLU A 28 -17.22 1.77 -15.13
C GLU A 28 -17.35 3.27 -15.43
N ASN A 29 -18.56 3.82 -15.31
CA ASN A 29 -18.82 5.24 -15.56
C ASN A 29 -18.15 6.16 -14.52
N ALA A 30 -18.00 5.71 -13.28
CA ALA A 30 -17.31 6.44 -12.23
C ALA A 30 -15.79 6.57 -12.47
N GLY A 31 -15.23 5.71 -13.34
CA GLY A 31 -13.79 5.65 -13.63
C GLY A 31 -13.02 4.76 -12.65
N PHE A 32 -12.19 3.89 -13.20
CA PHE A 32 -11.39 2.93 -12.40
C PHE A 32 -10.41 3.61 -11.45
N GLU A 33 -9.90 4.78 -11.79
CA GLU A 33 -8.98 5.59 -11.00
C GLU A 33 -9.59 6.06 -9.67
N MET A 34 -10.90 6.13 -9.59
CA MET A 34 -11.61 6.57 -8.39
C MET A 34 -11.64 5.49 -7.30
N TRP A 35 -11.73 4.22 -7.67
CA TRP A 35 -11.99 3.13 -6.75
C TRP A 35 -11.00 1.94 -6.84
N ALA A 36 -10.22 1.80 -7.90
CA ALA A 36 -9.26 0.72 -8.08
C ALA A 36 -7.81 1.20 -7.90
N HIS A 37 -7.09 0.58 -6.96
CA HIS A 37 -5.73 0.99 -6.59
C HIS A 37 -4.74 0.94 -7.76
N VAL A 38 -4.84 -0.09 -8.60
CA VAL A 38 -3.95 -0.28 -9.75
C VAL A 38 -4.09 0.81 -10.83
N TYR A 39 -5.20 1.53 -10.84
CA TYR A 39 -5.46 2.64 -11.76
C TYR A 39 -5.29 4.02 -11.12
N ALA A 40 -5.02 4.10 -9.80
CA ALA A 40 -4.88 5.38 -9.12
C ALA A 40 -3.71 6.19 -9.72
N PRO A 41 -3.92 7.47 -10.12
CA PRO A 41 -2.89 8.31 -10.75
C PRO A 41 -1.78 8.69 -9.78
N VAL A 42 -2.06 8.63 -8.48
CA VAL A 42 -1.10 8.88 -7.39
C VAL A 42 -1.01 7.68 -6.49
N ASN A 43 0.17 7.42 -5.97
CA ASN A 43 0.32 6.37 -4.98
C ASN A 43 -0.38 6.78 -3.68
N ARG A 44 -1.42 6.07 -3.35
CA ARG A 44 -2.20 6.23 -2.10
C ARG A 44 -1.71 5.29 -1.00
N GLY A 45 -0.60 4.63 -1.23
CA GLY A 45 -0.12 3.54 -0.37
C GLY A 45 -1.21 2.47 -0.24
N ARG A 46 -1.38 1.92 0.94
CA ARG A 46 -2.43 0.92 1.20
C ARG A 46 -3.77 1.53 1.63
N THR A 47 -3.96 2.84 1.43
CA THR A 47 -5.13 3.58 1.91
C THR A 47 -6.06 3.91 0.75
N MET A 48 -7.05 3.05 0.51
CA MET A 48 -8.08 3.24 -0.51
C MET A 48 -9.49 3.40 0.09
N THR A 49 -9.58 3.71 1.38
CA THR A 49 -10.88 3.82 2.06
C THR A 49 -11.20 5.26 2.42
N SER A 50 -12.50 5.59 2.46
CA SER A 50 -13.03 6.87 2.99
C SER A 50 -12.88 7.00 4.51
N ASN A 51 -12.41 5.96 5.20
CA ASN A 51 -12.37 5.90 6.67
C ASN A 51 -11.66 7.09 7.31
N ILE A 52 -10.59 7.61 6.68
CA ILE A 52 -9.88 8.79 7.19
C ILE A 52 -10.78 10.02 7.08
N ALA A 53 -11.40 10.22 5.91
CA ALA A 53 -12.32 11.35 5.69
C ALA A 53 -13.54 11.25 6.61
N GLU A 54 -14.10 10.06 6.80
CA GLU A 54 -15.21 9.81 7.73
C GLU A 54 -14.82 10.12 9.18
N CYS A 55 -13.62 9.70 9.59
CA CYS A 55 -13.10 9.98 10.93
C CYS A 55 -12.91 11.50 11.14
N ILE A 56 -12.34 12.22 10.18
CA ILE A 56 -12.18 13.67 10.21
C ILE A 56 -13.56 14.33 10.27
N ASN A 57 -14.47 13.92 9.39
CA ASN A 57 -15.83 14.44 9.33
C ASN A 57 -16.59 14.24 10.65
N GLY A 58 -16.47 13.06 11.26
CA GLY A 58 -17.07 12.76 12.55
C GLY A 58 -16.52 13.64 13.68
N LYS A 59 -15.21 13.88 13.70
CA LYS A 59 -14.58 14.74 14.71
C LYS A 59 -14.88 16.21 14.56
N LEU A 60 -15.13 16.67 13.34
CA LEU A 60 -15.45 18.08 13.04
C LEU A 60 -16.96 18.34 12.92
N LYS A 61 -17.83 17.37 13.22
CA LYS A 61 -19.27 17.49 13.04
C LYS A 61 -19.84 18.75 13.69
N LEU A 62 -19.55 18.98 14.95
CA LEU A 62 -20.02 20.17 15.68
C LEU A 62 -19.33 21.46 15.23
N ALA A 63 -18.07 21.37 14.81
CA ALA A 63 -17.31 22.51 14.35
C ALA A 63 -17.84 23.11 13.04
N ARG A 64 -18.59 22.34 12.23
CA ARG A 64 -19.17 22.82 10.96
C ARG A 64 -20.28 23.85 11.15
N GLU A 65 -20.87 23.92 12.34
CA GLU A 65 -21.90 24.90 12.68
C GLU A 65 -21.29 26.24 13.13
N LEU A 66 -19.97 26.30 13.30
CA LEU A 66 -19.24 27.50 13.70
C LEU A 66 -18.88 28.37 12.50
N PRO A 67 -18.69 29.70 12.73
CA PRO A 67 -18.11 30.58 11.72
C PRO A 67 -16.76 29.98 11.17
N ILE A 68 -16.42 30.38 9.96
CA ILE A 68 -15.28 29.75 9.21
C ILE A 68 -13.95 29.82 9.97
N ILE A 69 -13.71 30.92 10.68
CA ILE A 69 -12.45 31.10 11.43
C ILE A 69 -12.36 30.10 12.58
N GLU A 70 -13.45 29.97 13.36
CA GLU A 70 -13.56 29.02 14.47
C GLU A 70 -13.51 27.58 13.97
N PHE A 71 -14.14 27.27 12.84
CA PHE A 71 -14.05 25.97 12.20
C PHE A 71 -12.59 25.61 11.86
N LEU A 72 -11.87 26.53 11.20
CA LEU A 72 -10.47 26.33 10.84
C LEU A 72 -9.57 26.15 12.06
N GLU A 73 -9.85 26.89 13.13
CA GLU A 73 -9.11 26.74 14.40
C GLU A 73 -9.37 25.39 15.07
N GLN A 74 -10.59 24.87 15.04
CA GLN A 74 -10.90 23.51 15.51
C GLN A 74 -10.23 22.44 14.67
N ALA A 75 -10.21 22.60 13.34
CA ALA A 75 -9.50 21.71 12.44
C ALA A 75 -7.97 21.71 12.73
N ARG A 76 -7.38 22.90 12.87
CA ARG A 76 -5.96 23.05 13.23
C ARG A 76 -5.63 22.37 14.56
N LYS A 77 -6.46 22.55 15.59
CA LYS A 77 -6.29 21.89 16.90
C LYS A 77 -6.39 20.37 16.79
N LEU A 78 -7.32 19.84 15.99
CA LEU A 78 -7.49 18.40 15.77
C LEU A 78 -6.23 17.81 15.13
N PHE A 79 -5.75 18.39 14.03
CA PHE A 79 -4.53 17.91 13.34
C PHE A 79 -3.29 18.07 14.22
N GLY A 80 -3.16 19.18 14.96
CA GLY A 80 -2.06 19.39 15.90
C GLY A 80 -2.00 18.29 16.97
N LYS A 81 -3.15 17.94 17.58
CA LYS A 81 -3.23 16.83 18.54
C LYS A 81 -2.85 15.48 17.92
N TRP A 82 -3.31 15.21 16.69
CA TRP A 82 -2.96 13.96 16.01
C TRP A 82 -1.48 13.88 15.69
N ASN A 83 -0.89 14.94 15.18
CA ASN A 83 0.54 15.01 14.88
C ASN A 83 1.38 14.84 16.14
N CYS A 84 1.03 15.52 17.24
CA CYS A 84 1.72 15.36 18.52
C CYS A 84 1.66 13.92 19.02
N LYS A 85 0.47 13.32 19.06
CA LYS A 85 0.29 11.93 19.49
C LYS A 85 1.00 10.92 18.59
N ASN A 86 1.01 11.14 17.28
CA ASN A 86 1.69 10.25 16.36
C ASN A 86 3.21 10.37 16.47
N ARG A 87 3.73 11.58 16.68
CA ARG A 87 5.16 11.82 16.93
C ARG A 87 5.61 11.16 18.24
N GLU A 88 4.82 11.31 19.30
CA GLU A 88 5.07 10.63 20.57
C GLU A 88 5.09 9.10 20.41
N ARG A 89 4.12 8.52 19.69
CA ARG A 89 4.13 7.10 19.37
C ARG A 89 5.34 6.66 18.57
N ALA A 90 5.75 7.47 17.59
CA ALA A 90 6.93 7.20 16.77
C ALA A 90 8.21 7.18 17.61
N SER A 91 8.34 8.05 18.63
CA SER A 91 9.50 8.10 19.50
C SER A 91 9.68 6.86 20.37
N TYR A 92 8.59 6.14 20.68
CA TYR A 92 8.64 4.87 21.44
C TYR A 92 8.75 3.64 20.52
N THR A 93 8.80 3.83 19.19
CA THR A 93 8.86 2.70 18.24
C THR A 93 10.32 2.27 18.08
N ASN A 94 10.64 1.07 18.55
CA ASN A 94 11.99 0.49 18.44
C ASN A 94 12.24 -0.21 17.09
N THR A 95 11.28 -0.16 16.15
CA THR A 95 11.41 -0.75 14.82
C THR A 95 11.80 0.31 13.80
N SER A 96 12.62 -0.07 12.81
CA SER A 96 13.02 0.84 11.74
C SER A 96 11.89 1.22 10.79
N LEU A 97 10.87 0.38 10.65
CA LEU A 97 9.62 0.70 9.97
C LEU A 97 8.48 0.82 10.98
N GLY A 98 7.41 1.54 10.65
CA GLY A 98 6.20 1.51 11.47
C GLY A 98 5.71 0.07 11.69
N SER A 99 5.23 -0.25 12.89
CA SER A 99 4.93 -1.61 13.35
C SER A 99 4.06 -2.43 12.38
N ARG A 100 3.09 -1.78 11.72
CA ARG A 100 2.26 -2.42 10.69
C ARG A 100 3.08 -2.86 9.48
N PHE A 101 4.01 -2.03 9.02
CA PHE A 101 4.83 -2.29 7.83
C PHE A 101 5.93 -3.30 8.13
N GLU A 102 6.46 -3.30 9.36
CA GLU A 102 7.37 -4.33 9.85
C GLU A 102 6.70 -5.71 9.80
N GLY A 103 5.44 -5.82 10.28
CA GLY A 103 4.68 -7.07 10.23
C GLY A 103 4.44 -7.57 8.80
N ILE A 104 4.14 -6.66 7.85
CA ILE A 104 3.99 -7.02 6.43
C ILE A 104 5.32 -7.53 5.86
N LEU A 105 6.42 -6.85 6.15
CA LEU A 105 7.74 -7.26 5.68
C LEU A 105 8.14 -8.63 6.23
N GLN A 106 7.84 -8.91 7.50
CA GLN A 106 8.07 -10.21 8.12
C GLN A 106 7.25 -11.31 7.45
N LEU A 107 5.96 -11.07 7.17
CA LEU A 107 5.10 -12.01 6.47
C LEU A 107 5.66 -12.31 5.07
N ASN A 108 5.94 -11.28 4.27
CA ASN A 108 6.53 -11.45 2.94
C ASN A 108 7.89 -12.16 3.01
N THR A 109 8.65 -11.94 4.08
CA THR A 109 9.95 -12.63 4.31
C THR A 109 9.76 -14.13 4.55
N SER A 110 8.74 -14.52 5.30
CA SER A 110 8.43 -15.94 5.53
C SER A 110 7.96 -16.61 4.23
N GLU A 111 7.07 -15.98 3.49
CA GLU A 111 6.56 -16.49 2.22
C GLU A 111 7.66 -16.62 1.15
N SER A 112 8.64 -15.70 1.13
CA SER A 112 9.75 -15.73 0.18
C SER A 112 10.63 -16.97 0.28
N SER A 113 10.58 -17.69 1.40
CA SER A 113 11.50 -18.84 1.65
C SER A 113 11.18 -20.08 0.80
N ARG A 114 9.95 -20.19 0.27
CA ARG A 114 9.55 -21.30 -0.62
C ARG A 114 9.86 -21.03 -2.10
N LEU A 115 10.21 -19.78 -2.45
CA LEU A 115 10.32 -19.34 -3.83
C LEU A 115 11.67 -19.71 -4.44
N LYS A 116 11.64 -20.08 -5.72
CA LYS A 116 12.85 -20.39 -6.51
C LYS A 116 13.21 -19.19 -7.39
N VAL A 117 14.45 -18.73 -7.30
CA VAL A 117 14.94 -17.56 -8.04
C VAL A 117 15.94 -18.00 -9.12
N SER A 118 15.78 -17.48 -10.33
CA SER A 118 16.71 -17.63 -11.44
C SER A 118 17.14 -16.25 -11.93
N ASP A 119 18.45 -16.09 -12.16
CA ASP A 119 19.00 -14.84 -12.68
C ASP A 119 18.68 -14.75 -14.17
N SER A 120 18.17 -13.60 -14.62
CA SER A 120 17.87 -13.31 -16.03
C SER A 120 18.80 -12.24 -16.59
N SER A 121 19.19 -11.27 -15.74
CA SER A 121 20.20 -10.24 -16.04
C SER A 121 20.72 -9.62 -14.74
N THR A 122 21.58 -8.60 -14.84
CA THR A 122 22.18 -7.92 -13.67
C THR A 122 21.13 -7.41 -12.67
N TYR A 123 19.97 -6.94 -13.15
CA TYR A 123 18.92 -6.36 -12.31
C TYR A 123 17.56 -7.04 -12.43
N VAL A 124 17.41 -8.00 -13.38
CA VAL A 124 16.15 -8.69 -13.66
C VAL A 124 16.26 -10.15 -13.28
N TYR A 125 15.27 -10.63 -12.55
CA TYR A 125 15.21 -11.99 -11.98
C TYR A 125 13.86 -12.63 -12.29
N SER A 126 13.89 -13.92 -12.58
CA SER A 126 12.70 -14.76 -12.66
C SER A 126 12.49 -15.46 -11.33
N VAL A 127 11.32 -15.33 -10.75
CA VAL A 127 10.92 -15.97 -9.50
C VAL A 127 9.76 -16.92 -9.78
N TYR A 128 9.87 -18.15 -9.29
CA TYR A 128 8.86 -19.19 -9.50
C TYR A 128 8.15 -19.48 -8.17
N ASP A 129 6.82 -19.45 -8.21
CA ASP A 129 5.91 -19.75 -7.11
C ASP A 129 4.81 -20.69 -7.60
N ASP A 130 4.84 -21.94 -7.17
CA ASP A 130 3.84 -22.98 -7.47
C ASP A 130 3.37 -23.01 -8.95
N GLY A 131 4.34 -23.03 -9.87
CA GLY A 131 4.07 -23.08 -11.31
C GLY A 131 3.87 -21.72 -11.98
N SER A 132 3.71 -20.64 -11.20
CA SER A 132 3.64 -19.26 -11.72
C SER A 132 5.03 -18.65 -11.80
N LYS A 133 5.25 -17.83 -12.83
CA LYS A 133 6.51 -17.10 -13.03
C LYS A 133 6.31 -15.61 -12.83
N TYR A 134 7.12 -15.01 -11.97
CA TYR A 134 7.14 -13.57 -11.72
C TYR A 134 8.48 -12.97 -12.14
N ILE A 135 8.43 -11.76 -12.67
CA ILE A 135 9.63 -11.01 -13.09
C ILE A 135 9.84 -9.88 -12.08
N VAL A 136 11.02 -9.84 -11.49
CA VAL A 136 11.43 -8.81 -10.52
C VAL A 136 12.56 -7.99 -11.11
N CYS A 137 12.42 -6.66 -11.10
CA CYS A 137 13.47 -5.70 -11.42
C CYS A 137 13.82 -4.91 -10.16
N LEU A 138 15.02 -5.12 -9.61
CA LEU A 138 15.44 -4.43 -8.38
C LEU A 138 15.76 -2.96 -8.61
N ASP A 139 16.32 -2.62 -9.76
CA ASP A 139 16.66 -1.24 -10.13
C ASP A 139 15.40 -0.35 -10.19
N ARG A 140 14.36 -0.83 -10.85
CA ARG A 140 13.08 -0.12 -10.97
C ARG A 140 12.16 -0.32 -9.78
N ARG A 141 12.52 -1.16 -8.82
CA ARG A 141 11.66 -1.58 -7.69
C ARG A 141 10.29 -2.08 -8.14
N THR A 142 10.29 -2.94 -9.17
CA THR A 142 9.05 -3.48 -9.75
C THR A 142 9.02 -5.00 -9.72
N CYS A 143 7.82 -5.55 -9.61
CA CYS A 143 7.54 -6.97 -9.75
C CYS A 143 6.28 -7.16 -10.59
N SER A 144 6.24 -8.20 -11.43
CA SER A 144 5.04 -8.50 -12.24
C SER A 144 3.80 -8.84 -11.39
N CYS A 145 3.97 -9.12 -10.07
CA CYS A 145 2.83 -9.25 -9.16
C CYS A 145 2.13 -7.92 -8.82
N GLY A 146 2.74 -6.78 -9.12
CA GLY A 146 2.21 -5.45 -8.86
C GLY A 146 2.45 -4.91 -7.44
N ARG A 147 2.62 -5.76 -6.43
CA ARG A 147 2.69 -5.31 -5.02
C ARG A 147 3.91 -4.44 -4.72
N PHE A 148 5.06 -4.76 -5.30
CA PHE A 148 6.30 -4.05 -5.00
C PHE A 148 6.20 -2.55 -5.33
N GLN A 149 5.66 -2.21 -6.51
CA GLN A 149 5.51 -0.83 -6.93
C GLN A 149 4.27 -0.13 -6.36
N LEU A 150 3.18 -0.85 -6.13
CA LEU A 150 1.92 -0.25 -5.66
C LEU A 150 1.90 -0.05 -4.14
N ASP A 151 2.39 -1.03 -3.40
CA ASP A 151 2.49 -0.94 -1.94
C ASP A 151 3.75 -0.22 -1.48
N GLU A 152 4.74 -0.03 -2.37
CA GLU A 152 6.09 0.48 -2.05
C GLU A 152 6.76 -0.26 -0.90
N ILE A 153 6.43 -1.54 -0.75
CA ILE A 153 7.05 -2.48 0.18
C ILE A 153 7.51 -3.68 -0.64
N THR A 154 8.68 -4.22 -0.30
CA THR A 154 9.18 -5.43 -0.95
C THR A 154 8.19 -6.57 -0.82
N CYS A 155 7.69 -7.07 -1.96
CA CYS A 155 6.86 -8.28 -1.98
C CYS A 155 7.71 -9.53 -1.74
N GLU A 156 7.07 -10.66 -1.50
CA GLU A 156 7.71 -11.96 -1.31
C GLU A 156 8.68 -12.32 -2.43
N HIS A 157 8.35 -12.03 -3.68
CA HIS A 157 9.21 -12.28 -4.84
C HIS A 157 10.47 -11.41 -4.83
N ALA A 158 10.35 -10.12 -4.52
CA ALA A 158 11.49 -9.22 -4.41
C ALA A 158 12.39 -9.61 -3.25
N ILE A 159 11.83 -10.03 -2.11
CA ILE A 159 12.58 -10.51 -0.96
C ILE A 159 13.36 -11.79 -1.30
N ALA A 160 12.76 -12.73 -2.04
CA ALA A 160 13.46 -13.93 -2.48
C ALA A 160 14.73 -13.60 -3.30
N VAL A 161 14.63 -12.59 -4.19
CA VAL A 161 15.77 -12.09 -4.96
C VAL A 161 16.81 -11.43 -4.06
N LEU A 162 16.39 -10.57 -3.11
CA LEU A 162 17.30 -9.91 -2.18
C LEU A 162 18.05 -10.91 -1.29
N LYS A 163 17.37 -11.96 -0.79
CA LYS A 163 17.99 -13.06 -0.06
C LYS A 163 19.05 -13.78 -0.91
N ARG A 164 18.73 -14.09 -2.17
CA ARG A 164 19.70 -14.71 -3.09
C ARG A 164 20.93 -13.84 -3.30
N LYS A 165 20.76 -12.51 -3.38
CA LYS A 165 21.87 -11.54 -3.48
C LYS A 165 22.57 -11.29 -2.13
N ARG A 166 22.14 -11.89 -1.04
CA ARG A 166 22.65 -11.68 0.32
C ARG A 166 22.56 -10.22 0.77
N VAL A 167 21.54 -9.52 0.32
CA VAL A 167 21.25 -8.15 0.79
C VAL A 167 20.68 -8.25 2.19
N VAL A 168 21.38 -7.65 3.16
CA VAL A 168 20.99 -7.67 4.57
C VAL A 168 19.86 -6.65 4.84
N ASP A 169 19.99 -5.46 4.29
CA ASP A 169 19.01 -4.40 4.48
C ASP A 169 17.93 -4.41 3.38
N MET A 170 16.88 -5.18 3.62
CA MET A 170 15.71 -5.24 2.72
C MET A 170 14.80 -4.02 2.88
N LYS A 171 14.94 -3.28 3.98
CA LYS A 171 14.10 -2.12 4.31
C LYS A 171 14.41 -0.94 3.43
N SER A 172 15.65 -0.79 2.97
CA SER A 172 16.06 0.27 2.03
C SER A 172 15.28 0.27 0.70
N TYR A 173 14.62 -0.85 0.39
CA TYR A 173 13.75 -0.98 -0.79
C TYR A 173 12.28 -0.58 -0.51
N CYS A 174 11.93 -0.26 0.74
CA CYS A 174 10.62 0.24 1.12
C CYS A 174 10.54 1.77 0.97
N SER A 175 9.31 2.30 0.91
CA SER A 175 9.08 3.74 0.86
C SER A 175 9.55 4.46 2.12
N GLU A 176 10.12 5.66 1.95
CA GLU A 176 10.54 6.50 3.07
C GLU A 176 9.38 6.91 4.00
N PHE A 177 8.16 6.95 3.48
CA PHE A 177 6.96 7.26 4.25
C PHE A 177 6.60 6.23 5.30
N TYR A 178 7.22 5.05 5.26
CA TYR A 178 6.97 3.97 6.21
C TYR A 178 7.93 3.98 7.40
N TYR A 179 8.95 4.83 7.35
CA TYR A 179 9.86 5.03 8.47
C TYR A 179 9.24 6.00 9.48
N PRO A 180 9.36 5.73 10.79
CA PRO A 180 9.04 6.71 11.81
C PRO A 180 9.95 7.92 11.61
N LYS A 181 9.40 9.05 11.20
CA LYS A 181 10.17 10.32 11.14
C LYS A 181 10.19 10.88 12.56
N HIS A 182 11.38 11.01 13.10
CA HIS A 182 11.63 11.69 14.36
C HIS A 182 11.47 13.21 14.23
#